data_21c522d4038030317157dac5881517e0
#
_entry.id   21c522d4038030317157dac5881517e0
#
_cell.length_a   1.000
_cell.length_b   1.000
_cell.length_c   1.000
_cell.angle_alpha   90.00
_cell.angle_beta   90.00
_cell.angle_gamma   90.00
#
_symmetry.space_group_name_H-M   'P 1'
#
loop_
_entity.id
_entity.type
_entity.pdbx_description
1 polymer ?
#
loop_
_entity_poly.entity_id
_entity_poly.type
_entity_poly.pdbx_seq_one_letter_code
_entity_poly.pdbx_strand_id
1 'polypeptide(L)'
;LTHENRNYTAESEARLERLIKHKPKHLNKAEAFKLFNNPQYKIYSKLFKSWSGTIHTSIYEPQSLTAHIAIGENNHPTKINFADWINGQALSTDTLFGHLDTELTFATY
;
A
#
# COMPACT_ATOMS: atom_id res chain seq x y z
N LEU A 1 20.77 -14.36 12.99
CA LEU A 1 20.13 -13.11 12.51
C LEU A 1 20.82 -11.91 13.11
N THR A 2 21.10 -10.89 12.30
CA THR A 2 21.61 -9.62 12.79
C THR A 2 20.53 -8.90 13.62
N HIS A 3 20.92 -7.91 14.39
CA HIS A 3 19.98 -7.09 15.18
C HIS A 3 18.91 -6.46 14.27
N GLU A 4 19.29 -5.99 13.09
CA GLU A 4 18.38 -5.43 12.09
C GLU A 4 17.35 -6.46 11.61
N ASN A 5 17.80 -7.65 11.26
CA ASN A 5 16.90 -8.71 10.81
C ASN A 5 15.87 -9.11 11.87
N ARG A 6 16.25 -9.08 13.14
CA ARG A 6 15.30 -9.33 14.24
C ARG A 6 14.22 -8.29 14.34
N ASN A 7 14.55 -7.02 14.11
CA ASN A 7 13.57 -5.93 14.10
C ASN A 7 12.56 -6.09 12.97
N TYR A 8 13.02 -6.43 11.77
CA TYR A 8 12.13 -6.69 10.63
C TYR A 8 11.22 -7.89 10.87
N THR A 9 11.75 -8.95 11.44
CA THR A 9 10.96 -10.15 11.77
C THR A 9 9.86 -9.81 12.78
N ALA A 10 10.20 -9.11 13.86
CA ALA A 10 9.24 -8.73 14.89
C ALA A 10 8.13 -7.82 14.32
N GLU A 11 8.45 -6.90 13.45
CA GLU A 11 7.47 -6.06 12.79
C GLU A 11 6.57 -6.85 11.84
N SER A 12 7.13 -7.77 11.08
CA SER A 12 6.36 -8.64 10.19
C SER A 12 5.37 -9.51 10.97
N GLU A 13 5.80 -10.09 12.08
CA GLU A 13 4.94 -10.86 12.96
C GLU A 13 3.81 -10.01 13.54
N ALA A 14 4.13 -8.82 14.02
CA ALA A 14 3.14 -7.89 14.55
C ALA A 14 2.10 -7.47 13.49
N ARG A 15 2.54 -7.26 12.25
CA ARG A 15 1.63 -6.96 11.13
C ARG A 15 0.73 -8.13 10.80
N LEU A 16 1.26 -9.33 10.80
CA LEU A 16 0.48 -10.55 10.60
C LEU A 16 -0.59 -10.71 11.69
N GLU A 17 -0.22 -10.53 12.96
CA GLU A 17 -1.17 -10.59 14.06
C GLU A 17 -2.31 -9.58 13.90
N ARG A 18 -1.99 -8.36 13.48
CA ARG A 18 -2.99 -7.31 13.23
C ARG A 18 -3.90 -7.66 12.06
N LEU A 19 -3.36 -8.23 10.99
CA LEU A 19 -4.17 -8.71 9.87
C LEU A 19 -5.14 -9.79 10.30
N ILE A 20 -4.67 -10.76 11.08
CA ILE A 20 -5.52 -11.84 11.61
C ILE A 20 -6.61 -11.27 12.51
N LYS A 21 -6.26 -10.35 13.41
CA LYS A 21 -7.19 -9.72 14.34
C LYS A 21 -8.30 -8.93 13.64
N HIS A 22 -7.93 -8.21 12.59
CA HIS A 22 -8.84 -7.32 11.86
C HIS A 22 -9.42 -7.96 10.60
N LYS A 23 -9.19 -9.24 10.37
CA LYS A 23 -9.69 -9.96 9.21
C LYS A 23 -11.23 -10.08 9.30
N PRO A 24 -12.00 -9.21 8.68
CA PRO A 24 -13.43 -9.40 8.57
C PRO A 24 -13.73 -10.50 7.57
N LYS A 25 -14.93 -11.08 7.64
CA LYS A 25 -15.36 -12.11 6.71
C LYS A 25 -15.44 -11.59 5.27
N HIS A 26 -15.75 -10.31 5.11
CA HIS A 26 -15.83 -9.63 3.82
C HIS A 26 -15.28 -8.21 3.95
N LEU A 27 -14.30 -7.86 3.11
CA LEU A 27 -13.76 -6.52 2.97
C LEU A 27 -14.20 -5.95 1.63
N ASN A 28 -14.89 -4.81 1.65
CA ASN A 28 -15.00 -4.03 0.43
C ASN A 28 -13.70 -3.24 0.19
N LYS A 29 -13.57 -2.64 -0.97
CA LYS A 29 -12.39 -1.90 -1.38
C LYS A 29 -12.03 -0.75 -0.42
N ALA A 30 -13.00 0.04 0.00
CA ALA A 30 -12.79 1.15 0.90
C ALA A 30 -12.30 0.69 2.28
N GLU A 31 -12.88 -0.37 2.80
CA GLU A 31 -12.48 -0.97 4.08
C GLU A 31 -11.05 -1.56 3.99
N ALA A 32 -10.71 -2.17 2.87
CA ALA A 32 -9.37 -2.69 2.64
C ALA A 32 -8.32 -1.57 2.63
N PHE A 33 -8.58 -0.48 1.91
CA PHE A 33 -7.68 0.67 1.94
C PHE A 33 -7.54 1.27 3.35
N LYS A 34 -8.65 1.39 4.06
CA LYS A 34 -8.64 1.88 5.44
C LYS A 34 -7.79 1.00 6.35
N LEU A 35 -7.90 -0.32 6.20
CA LEU A 35 -7.12 -1.26 6.98
C LEU A 35 -5.61 -1.13 6.69
N PHE A 36 -5.22 -1.06 5.43
CA PHE A 36 -3.82 -1.04 5.03
C PHE A 36 -3.16 0.33 5.14
N ASN A 37 -3.89 1.42 4.92
CA ASN A 37 -3.33 2.77 4.87
C ASN A 37 -3.55 3.61 6.12
N ASN A 38 -4.44 3.22 7.01
CA ASN A 38 -4.63 3.96 8.25
C ASN A 38 -3.57 3.57 9.27
N PRO A 39 -2.70 4.51 9.72
CA PRO A 39 -1.65 4.21 10.69
C PRO A 39 -2.16 3.65 12.03
N GLN A 40 -3.42 3.93 12.39
CA GLN A 40 -4.02 3.40 13.63
C GLN A 40 -4.08 1.88 13.65
N TYR A 41 -4.25 1.23 12.49
CA TYR A 41 -4.26 -0.23 12.40
C TYR A 41 -2.86 -0.83 12.39
N LYS A 42 -1.82 0.01 12.27
CA LYS A 42 -0.40 -0.35 12.35
C LYS A 42 0.05 -1.45 11.37
N ILE A 43 -0.65 -1.58 10.26
CA ILE A 43 -0.20 -2.37 9.11
C ILE A 43 0.65 -1.49 8.21
N TYR A 44 0.23 -0.24 8.01
CA TYR A 44 1.04 0.79 7.38
C TYR A 44 2.27 1.09 8.24
N SER A 45 3.45 1.03 7.65
CA SER A 45 4.71 1.29 8.35
C SER A 45 5.30 2.63 7.94
N LYS A 46 5.73 3.41 8.94
CA LYS A 46 6.46 4.67 8.75
C LYS A 46 7.97 4.53 9.04
N LEU A 47 8.49 3.33 9.11
CA LEU A 47 9.90 3.08 9.41
C LEU A 47 10.82 3.37 8.21
N PHE A 48 10.66 4.53 7.60
CA PHE A 48 11.44 4.92 6.42
C PHE A 48 12.93 5.03 6.70
N LYS A 49 13.32 5.47 7.89
CA LYS A 49 14.73 5.55 8.28
C LYS A 49 15.40 4.19 8.36
N SER A 50 14.63 3.13 8.59
CA SER A 50 15.09 1.74 8.58
C SER A 50 14.86 1.05 7.25
N TRP A 51 14.51 1.79 6.19
CA TRP A 51 14.19 1.28 4.86
C TRP A 51 13.05 0.26 4.84
N SER A 52 12.14 0.37 5.79
CA SER A 52 11.04 -0.57 5.99
C SER A 52 9.66 0.11 5.98
N GLY A 53 9.58 1.33 5.48
CA GLY A 53 8.32 2.07 5.37
C GLY A 53 7.46 1.60 4.21
N THR A 54 6.16 1.73 4.35
CA THR A 54 5.19 1.46 3.27
C THR A 54 5.22 2.58 2.25
N ILE A 55 5.53 2.25 1.01
CA ILE A 55 5.62 3.21 -0.09
C ILE A 55 4.28 3.34 -0.79
N HIS A 56 3.61 2.23 -1.05
CA HIS A 56 2.32 2.23 -1.73
C HIS A 56 1.44 1.09 -1.26
N THR A 57 0.15 1.23 -1.50
CA THR A 57 -0.86 0.19 -1.31
C THR A 57 -1.62 0.02 -2.61
N SER A 58 -1.77 -1.22 -3.04
CA SER A 58 -2.50 -1.56 -4.26
C SER A 58 -3.62 -2.55 -3.96
N ILE A 59 -4.77 -2.34 -4.57
CA ILE A 59 -5.88 -3.28 -4.56
C ILE A 59 -6.24 -3.60 -6.00
N TYR A 60 -6.37 -4.88 -6.31
CA TYR A 60 -6.69 -5.38 -7.63
C TYR A 60 -8.08 -6.00 -7.63
N GLU A 61 -8.86 -5.65 -8.65
CA GLU A 61 -10.15 -6.25 -8.94
C GLU A 61 -10.01 -7.07 -10.23
N PRO A 62 -9.72 -8.37 -10.15
CA PRO A 62 -9.42 -9.17 -11.34
C PRO A 62 -10.58 -9.28 -12.32
N GLN A 63 -11.82 -9.28 -11.84
CA GLN A 63 -13.00 -9.40 -12.69
C GLN A 63 -13.18 -8.20 -13.61
N SER A 64 -12.87 -7.01 -13.13
CA SER A 64 -12.96 -5.76 -13.91
C SER A 64 -11.62 -5.36 -14.53
N LEU A 65 -10.55 -6.07 -14.24
CA LEU A 65 -9.18 -5.74 -14.63
C LEU A 65 -8.81 -4.32 -14.20
N THR A 66 -9.17 -3.94 -12.98
CA THR A 66 -8.84 -2.64 -12.42
C THR A 66 -7.86 -2.75 -11.26
N ALA A 67 -7.00 -1.74 -11.12
CA ALA A 67 -6.16 -1.55 -9.96
C ALA A 67 -6.47 -0.20 -9.32
N HIS A 68 -6.39 -0.16 -8.00
CA HIS A 68 -6.49 1.07 -7.21
C HIS A 68 -5.19 1.20 -6.43
N ILE A 69 -4.44 2.25 -6.71
CA ILE A 69 -3.10 2.43 -6.17
C ILE A 69 -3.01 3.75 -5.41
N ALA A 70 -2.57 3.69 -4.18
CA ALA A 70 -2.34 4.86 -3.33
C ALA A 70 -0.87 4.91 -2.91
N ILE A 71 -0.25 6.06 -3.04
CA ILE A 71 1.12 6.32 -2.59
C ILE A 71 1.06 6.88 -1.17
N GLY A 72 1.91 6.33 -0.29
CA GLY A 72 1.98 6.78 1.09
C GLY A 72 0.66 6.60 1.84
N GLU A 73 0.31 7.58 2.64
CA GLU A 73 -0.93 7.59 3.42
C GLU A 73 -2.15 8.09 2.63
N ASN A 74 -2.04 8.22 1.34
CA ASN A 74 -3.14 8.69 0.51
C ASN A 74 -4.32 7.74 0.58
N ASN A 75 -5.48 8.24 1.02
CA ASN A 75 -6.73 7.49 1.10
C ASN A 75 -7.60 7.63 -0.15
N HIS A 76 -7.13 8.36 -1.15
CA HIS A 76 -7.80 8.56 -2.43
C HIS A 76 -6.99 7.88 -3.53
N PRO A 77 -7.14 6.56 -3.70
CA PRO A 77 -6.33 5.82 -4.66
C PRO A 77 -6.65 6.23 -6.10
N THR A 78 -5.62 6.18 -6.94
CA THR A 78 -5.79 6.32 -8.38
C THR A 78 -6.28 5.01 -8.96
N LYS A 79 -7.37 5.08 -9.72
CA LYS A 79 -7.91 3.93 -10.45
C LYS A 79 -7.23 3.79 -11.80
N ILE A 80 -6.73 2.61 -12.10
CA ILE A 80 -6.19 2.25 -13.40
C ILE A 80 -7.04 1.11 -13.99
N ASN A 81 -7.59 1.35 -15.17
CA ASN A 81 -8.40 0.37 -15.86
C ASN A 81 -7.57 -0.32 -16.95
N PHE A 82 -7.08 -1.51 -16.65
CA PHE A 82 -6.29 -2.29 -17.59
C PHE A 82 -7.14 -2.88 -18.73
N ALA A 83 -8.45 -3.06 -18.53
CA ALA A 83 -9.34 -3.51 -19.60
C ALA A 83 -9.35 -2.48 -20.75
N ASP A 84 -9.42 -1.20 -20.44
CA ASP A 84 -9.38 -0.15 -21.45
C ASP A 84 -8.03 -0.14 -22.19
N TRP A 85 -6.93 -0.30 -21.44
CA TRP A 85 -5.59 -0.37 -22.04
C TRP A 85 -5.43 -1.58 -22.97
N ILE A 86 -5.91 -2.75 -22.58
CA ILE A 86 -5.91 -3.96 -23.42
C ILE A 86 -6.72 -3.74 -24.71
N ASN A 87 -7.79 -2.96 -24.64
CA ASN A 87 -8.63 -2.61 -25.79
C ASN A 87 -8.09 -1.44 -26.62
N GLY A 88 -6.87 -1.02 -26.37
CA GLY A 88 -6.17 0.01 -27.16
C GLY A 88 -6.39 1.44 -26.70
N GLN A 89 -7.07 1.65 -25.58
CA GLN A 89 -7.23 2.97 -25.00
C GLN A 89 -6.00 3.34 -24.15
N ALA A 90 -5.62 4.60 -24.13
CA ALA A 90 -4.55 5.08 -23.27
C ALA A 90 -4.98 4.99 -21.79
N LEU A 91 -4.01 4.78 -20.91
CA LEU A 91 -4.24 4.88 -19.48
C LEU A 91 -4.67 6.29 -19.10
N SER A 92 -5.55 6.43 -18.12
CA SER A 92 -6.03 7.73 -17.65
C SER A 92 -4.93 8.59 -17.03
N THR A 93 -3.86 7.97 -16.57
CA THR A 93 -2.65 8.62 -16.06
C THR A 93 -1.46 7.70 -16.25
N ASP A 94 -0.30 8.29 -16.46
CA ASP A 94 1.00 7.61 -16.50
C ASP A 94 1.83 7.88 -15.23
N THR A 95 1.29 8.69 -14.32
CA THR A 95 2.00 9.15 -13.13
C THR A 95 1.10 9.02 -11.90
N LEU A 96 1.66 8.46 -10.84
CA LEU A 96 1.01 8.37 -9.54
C LEU A 96 1.64 9.39 -8.60
N PHE A 97 0.80 10.15 -7.92
CA PHE A 97 1.23 11.15 -6.96
C PHE A 97 0.86 10.73 -5.54
N GLY A 98 1.74 11.05 -4.60
CA GLY A 98 1.51 10.85 -3.21
C GLY A 98 2.64 11.45 -2.39
N HIS A 99 2.49 11.40 -1.08
CA HIS A 99 3.47 11.91 -0.15
C HIS A 99 3.86 10.83 0.85
N LEU A 100 5.16 10.68 1.05
CA LEU A 100 5.71 9.87 2.12
C LEU A 100 6.11 10.79 3.27
N ASP A 101 5.62 10.49 4.47
CA ASP A 101 5.92 11.27 5.67
C ASP A 101 7.35 10.99 6.16
N THR A 102 8.31 11.47 5.41
CA THR A 102 9.73 11.31 5.68
C THR A 102 10.54 12.44 5.05
N GLU A 103 11.66 12.77 5.66
CA GLU A 103 12.66 13.69 5.10
C GLU A 103 13.66 12.99 4.19
N LEU A 104 13.60 11.66 4.10
CA LEU A 104 14.48 10.91 3.20
C LEU A 104 14.15 11.22 1.75
N THR A 105 15.18 11.49 0.96
CA THR A 105 15.05 11.71 -0.48
C THR A 105 15.12 10.38 -1.22
N PHE A 106 13.98 9.87 -1.63
CA PHE A 106 13.91 8.65 -2.45
C PHE A 106 14.06 8.96 -3.95
N ALA A 107 14.03 10.22 -4.33
CA ALA A 107 13.88 10.65 -5.70
C ALA A 107 15.19 10.97 -6.44
N THR A 108 16.32 10.64 -5.89
CA THR A 108 17.63 10.93 -6.49
C THR A 108 18.28 9.73 -7.20
N TYR A 109 17.47 8.77 -7.60
CA TYR A 109 17.94 7.60 -8.35
C TYR A 109 17.61 7.70 -9.82
#